data_9a6939eba29abe4cd8b95b67348c643a
#
_entry.id   9a6939eba29abe4cd8b95b67348c643a
#
_cell.length_a   1.000
_cell.length_b   1.000
_cell.length_c   1.000
_cell.angle_alpha   90.00
_cell.angle_beta   90.00
_cell.angle_gamma   90.00
#
_symmetry.space_group_name_H-M   'P 1'
#
loop_
_entity.id
_entity.type
_entity.pdbx_description
1 polymer ?
#
loop_
_entity_poly.entity_id
_entity_poly.type
_entity_poly.pdbx_seq_one_letter_code
_entity_poly.pdbx_strand_id
1 'polypeptide(L)'
;MCRIYGYFGRELDASALHAARDAQLPGGPDVQRHVTGENWGLGCNRLSIQDPDHGCQPFSNADRSVHLVFNGEVYNFRAIRDELRGHGIHVEGDSDGSVLLPYYELHGDRFVHRLEGMFTIAVVDLRREPVLKLWCDPLAIKSVYYTASGRGVVFSSELPGLTAMVREPLDIDAFAVDDYLNWQCLPNGTSWYAGVSSLGPGERLVCDGRTSVDRYPAQAVPPAADGGAEHAEITPRQLRDLLTAEVAQMSLQSAPIAVQVSGGLDSSVLATLLGQRRSDVTGFHVAHEGSHPSDETFFAREAAAYAGIPLEVVEIREAELPRLVPDMVAALGVPNATPHALSAYALFREISKSGFRVCFVGDGADEQFGGYRRYSTALAADTQEWPARYLDRLSIVPEAEYRRLYTPEYRRLLETGGTSRQRALDLLGRAGPSRLERILDFDRLHKLPSLNLRKLDHLSMAHAVECRVPYCQPAVTGIARQAPDALKVDGSRRKRILWDAGAELVPPSVRNRDKQPFTFPVGTYMKPGTKLWEFAADVLTDPRICSSGFLSGSAVRTLLTEHAKGTDHARLLWALMVLELSLPSAGSLP
;
A
#
# COMPACT_ATOMS: atom_id res chain seq x y z
N MET A 1 3.12 -7.19 13.80
CA MET A 1 2.13 -6.40 13.02
C MET A 1 0.78 -6.43 13.70
N CYS A 2 -0.04 -5.41 13.46
CA CYS A 2 -1.30 -5.25 14.19
C CYS A 2 -2.34 -4.57 13.30
N ARG A 3 -3.60 -4.55 13.76
CA ARG A 3 -4.62 -3.60 13.34
C ARG A 3 -4.98 -2.75 14.53
N ILE A 4 -4.87 -1.44 14.40
CA ILE A 4 -5.20 -0.48 15.45
C ILE A 4 -6.49 0.26 15.13
N TYR A 5 -7.23 0.61 16.17
CA TYR A 5 -8.50 1.33 16.08
C TYR A 5 -8.77 2.08 17.37
N GLY A 6 -9.58 3.11 17.28
CA GLY A 6 -9.93 3.88 18.47
C GLY A 6 -10.81 5.08 18.18
N TYR A 7 -11.16 5.76 19.25
CA TYR A 7 -11.90 7.02 19.22
C TYR A 7 -11.40 7.98 20.31
N PHE A 8 -11.62 9.26 20.08
CA PHE A 8 -11.27 10.32 21.03
C PHE A 8 -12.27 11.48 20.89
N GLY A 9 -12.69 12.06 22.02
CA GLY A 9 -13.67 13.16 22.04
C GLY A 9 -15.07 12.76 21.55
N ARG A 10 -15.41 11.45 21.62
CA ARG A 10 -16.69 10.88 21.18
C ARG A 10 -17.30 10.05 22.30
N GLU A 11 -18.60 10.17 22.46
CA GLU A 11 -19.39 9.33 23.40
C GLU A 11 -19.61 7.93 22.79
N LEU A 12 -18.54 7.15 22.69
CA LEU A 12 -18.56 5.75 22.30
C LEU A 12 -18.14 4.89 23.50
N ASP A 13 -18.49 3.62 23.45
CA ASP A 13 -18.18 2.64 24.49
C ASP A 13 -17.33 1.47 23.95
N ALA A 14 -17.00 0.52 24.81
CA ALA A 14 -16.23 -0.65 24.43
C ALA A 14 -16.90 -1.49 23.32
N SER A 15 -18.23 -1.40 23.12
CA SER A 15 -18.91 -2.14 22.06
C SER A 15 -18.48 -1.68 20.66
N ALA A 16 -18.18 -0.37 20.51
CA ALA A 16 -17.64 0.16 19.25
C ALA A 16 -16.25 -0.41 18.98
N LEU A 17 -15.38 -0.51 20.01
CA LEU A 17 -14.05 -1.15 19.85
C LEU A 17 -14.18 -2.64 19.54
N HIS A 18 -15.16 -3.35 20.12
CA HIS A 18 -15.40 -4.75 19.80
C HIS A 18 -15.84 -4.92 18.33
N ALA A 19 -16.71 -4.05 17.83
CA ALA A 19 -17.14 -4.09 16.44
C ALA A 19 -15.95 -3.87 15.48
N ALA A 20 -15.08 -2.90 15.77
CA ALA A 20 -13.86 -2.67 14.98
C ALA A 20 -12.87 -3.85 15.06
N ARG A 21 -12.71 -4.44 16.26
CA ARG A 21 -11.91 -5.66 16.48
C ARG A 21 -12.36 -6.77 15.54
N ASP A 22 -13.64 -7.08 15.55
CA ASP A 22 -14.20 -8.22 14.83
C ASP A 22 -14.13 -8.02 13.31
N ALA A 23 -14.35 -6.77 12.83
CA ALA A 23 -14.29 -6.42 11.42
C ALA A 23 -12.88 -6.55 10.80
N GLN A 24 -11.81 -6.50 11.61
CA GLN A 24 -10.42 -6.58 11.14
C GLN A 24 -9.60 -7.65 11.87
N LEU A 25 -10.27 -8.66 12.42
CA LEU A 25 -9.64 -9.76 13.16
C LEU A 25 -8.60 -10.53 12.35
N PRO A 26 -8.77 -10.81 11.04
CA PRO A 26 -7.79 -11.55 10.25
C PRO A 26 -6.39 -10.91 10.25
N GLY A 27 -6.31 -9.56 10.32
CA GLY A 27 -5.04 -8.83 10.33
C GLY A 27 -4.27 -8.88 11.66
N GLY A 28 -4.83 -9.49 12.71
CA GLY A 28 -4.17 -9.64 14.01
C GLY A 28 -4.89 -10.69 14.87
N PRO A 29 -4.81 -11.98 14.48
CA PRO A 29 -5.64 -13.02 15.08
C PRO A 29 -5.15 -13.49 16.45
N ASP A 30 -3.90 -13.19 16.86
CA ASP A 30 -3.28 -13.86 18.01
C ASP A 30 -3.73 -13.26 19.36
N VAL A 31 -3.74 -11.93 19.48
CA VAL A 31 -4.13 -11.23 20.73
C VAL A 31 -4.92 -9.97 20.43
N GLN A 32 -6.07 -9.80 21.07
CA GLN A 32 -6.91 -8.61 20.98
C GLN A 32 -7.04 -7.96 22.36
N ARG A 33 -6.68 -6.69 22.45
CA ARG A 33 -6.77 -5.89 23.67
C ARG A 33 -7.26 -4.47 23.39
N HIS A 34 -7.85 -3.85 24.39
CA HIS A 34 -8.23 -2.44 24.34
C HIS A 34 -8.08 -1.80 25.72
N VAL A 35 -8.03 -0.47 25.73
CA VAL A 35 -8.11 0.38 26.91
C VAL A 35 -9.08 1.51 26.62
N THR A 36 -9.87 1.88 27.64
CA THR A 36 -10.85 2.97 27.54
C THR A 36 -10.70 3.93 28.72
N GLY A 37 -11.08 5.17 28.48
CA GLY A 37 -11.27 6.20 29.50
C GLY A 37 -12.51 7.04 29.18
N GLU A 38 -12.64 8.19 29.80
CA GLU A 38 -13.73 9.10 29.53
C GLU A 38 -13.59 9.69 28.12
N ASN A 39 -14.57 9.40 27.24
CA ASN A 39 -14.62 9.87 25.85
C ASN A 39 -13.44 9.47 24.95
N TRP A 40 -12.69 8.42 25.29
CA TRP A 40 -11.66 7.87 24.44
C TRP A 40 -11.50 6.36 24.60
N GLY A 41 -10.97 5.72 23.56
CA GLY A 41 -10.62 4.31 23.59
C GLY A 41 -9.63 3.95 22.52
N LEU A 42 -8.70 3.04 22.84
CA LEU A 42 -7.69 2.48 21.93
C LEU A 42 -7.80 0.96 21.93
N GLY A 43 -7.74 0.35 20.77
CA GLY A 43 -7.73 -1.10 20.60
C GLY A 43 -6.67 -1.56 19.60
N CYS A 44 -6.26 -2.82 19.77
CA CYS A 44 -5.27 -3.45 18.91
C CYS A 44 -5.60 -4.93 18.71
N ASN A 45 -5.60 -5.37 17.45
CA ASN A 45 -5.53 -6.77 17.05
C ASN A 45 -4.07 -7.07 16.67
N ARG A 46 -3.42 -7.97 17.39
CA ARG A 46 -1.99 -8.26 17.23
C ARG A 46 -1.76 -9.53 16.41
N LEU A 47 -0.84 -9.45 15.44
CA LEU A 47 -0.14 -10.57 14.85
C LEU A 47 1.25 -10.66 15.51
N SER A 48 1.49 -11.70 16.30
CA SER A 48 2.71 -11.89 17.07
C SER A 48 3.82 -12.49 16.21
N ILE A 49 4.77 -11.66 15.78
CA ILE A 49 5.94 -12.08 15.00
C ILE A 49 7.19 -12.03 15.88
N GLN A 50 7.30 -10.98 16.69
CA GLN A 50 8.45 -10.75 17.56
C GLN A 50 7.98 -10.61 19.00
N ASP A 51 8.72 -11.20 19.95
CA ASP A 51 8.47 -11.20 21.39
C ASP A 51 6.98 -11.35 21.77
N PRO A 52 6.42 -12.57 21.71
CA PRO A 52 5.01 -12.81 22.02
C PRO A 52 4.60 -12.30 23.41
N ASP A 53 5.49 -12.35 24.37
CA ASP A 53 5.18 -12.12 25.78
C ASP A 53 5.16 -10.63 26.17
N HIS A 54 6.05 -9.80 25.61
CA HIS A 54 6.20 -8.39 26.01
C HIS A 54 5.67 -7.36 25.01
N GLY A 55 5.27 -7.78 23.80
CA GLY A 55 4.76 -6.89 22.74
C GLY A 55 3.26 -6.62 22.79
N CYS A 56 2.57 -6.90 23.92
CA CYS A 56 1.12 -6.72 24.01
C CYS A 56 0.72 -5.25 24.11
N GLN A 57 -0.14 -4.82 23.21
CA GLN A 57 -0.69 -3.46 23.13
C GLN A 57 -2.16 -3.45 23.63
N PRO A 58 -2.70 -2.30 24.11
CA PRO A 58 -2.09 -0.95 24.21
C PRO A 58 -1.01 -0.86 25.27
N PHE A 59 0.09 -0.11 24.98
CA PHE A 59 1.09 0.25 25.97
C PHE A 59 0.58 1.41 26.81
N SER A 60 0.88 1.40 28.12
CA SER A 60 0.53 2.47 29.03
C SER A 60 1.72 2.77 29.96
N ASN A 61 1.97 4.04 30.23
CA ASN A 61 2.98 4.42 31.23
C ASN A 61 2.51 4.11 32.66
N ALA A 62 3.39 4.26 33.65
CA ALA A 62 3.15 3.80 35.02
C ALA A 62 1.93 4.45 35.68
N ASP A 63 1.70 5.74 35.46
CA ASP A 63 0.55 6.48 36.00
C ASP A 63 -0.70 6.46 35.12
N ARG A 64 -0.63 5.75 33.97
CA ARG A 64 -1.71 5.64 32.98
C ARG A 64 -2.17 6.98 32.40
N SER A 65 -1.28 7.94 32.32
CA SER A 65 -1.53 9.23 31.71
C SER A 65 -1.21 9.27 30.21
N VAL A 66 -0.45 8.28 29.68
CA VAL A 66 -0.17 8.13 28.27
C VAL A 66 -0.44 6.71 27.81
N HIS A 67 -1.17 6.59 26.71
CA HIS A 67 -1.50 5.31 26.10
C HIS A 67 -1.10 5.30 24.63
N LEU A 68 -0.54 4.18 24.14
CA LEU A 68 -0.05 4.05 22.77
C LEU A 68 -0.46 2.72 22.17
N VAL A 69 -0.92 2.77 20.91
CA VAL A 69 -1.05 1.59 20.04
C VAL A 69 -0.33 1.87 18.72
N PHE A 70 0.25 0.83 18.12
CA PHE A 70 0.85 0.96 16.80
C PHE A 70 0.62 -0.26 15.92
N ASN A 71 0.53 -0.02 14.63
CA ASN A 71 0.53 -1.01 13.57
C ASN A 71 1.79 -0.80 12.74
N GLY A 72 2.70 -1.76 12.76
CA GLY A 72 3.94 -1.63 11.99
C GLY A 72 5.09 -2.47 12.51
N GLU A 73 6.28 -2.06 12.10
CA GLU A 73 7.57 -2.60 12.53
C GLU A 73 8.58 -1.45 12.56
N VAL A 74 9.31 -1.32 13.67
CA VAL A 74 10.38 -0.33 13.85
C VAL A 74 11.71 -1.07 13.85
N TYR A 75 12.40 -1.04 12.72
CA TYR A 75 13.60 -1.86 12.50
C TYR A 75 14.80 -1.43 13.35
N ASN A 76 14.94 -0.14 13.66
CA ASN A 76 16.04 0.39 14.49
C ASN A 76 15.73 0.38 16.00
N PHE A 77 14.75 -0.39 16.46
CA PHE A 77 14.31 -0.41 17.87
C PHE A 77 15.43 -0.75 18.87
N ARG A 78 16.44 -1.53 18.46
CA ARG A 78 17.59 -1.87 19.32
C ARG A 78 18.46 -0.66 19.61
N ALA A 79 18.72 0.17 18.59
CA ALA A 79 19.45 1.42 18.76
C ALA A 79 18.67 2.40 19.66
N ILE A 80 17.34 2.48 19.49
CA ILE A 80 16.45 3.27 20.34
C ILE A 80 16.49 2.75 21.79
N ARG A 81 16.48 1.44 22.01
CA ARG A 81 16.61 0.82 23.34
C ARG A 81 17.94 1.18 24.01
N ASP A 82 19.04 1.17 23.25
CA ASP A 82 20.36 1.53 23.77
C ASP A 82 20.42 3.03 24.13
N GLU A 83 19.80 3.91 23.34
CA GLU A 83 19.63 5.34 23.67
C GLU A 83 18.82 5.52 24.96
N LEU A 84 17.66 4.86 25.09
CA LEU A 84 16.84 4.88 26.30
C LEU A 84 17.61 4.40 27.53
N ARG A 85 18.38 3.32 27.40
CA ARG A 85 19.24 2.80 28.48
C ARG A 85 20.31 3.84 28.88
N GLY A 86 20.88 4.58 27.91
CA GLY A 86 21.80 5.69 28.15
C GLY A 86 21.19 6.84 28.98
N HIS A 87 19.88 7.00 28.90
CA HIS A 87 19.10 7.94 29.72
C HIS A 87 18.58 7.33 31.04
N GLY A 88 18.99 6.12 31.40
CA GLY A 88 18.53 5.42 32.60
C GLY A 88 17.13 4.82 32.51
N ILE A 89 16.56 4.76 31.30
CA ILE A 89 15.22 4.18 31.04
C ILE A 89 15.39 2.72 30.66
N HIS A 90 14.83 1.82 31.46
CA HIS A 90 14.85 0.39 31.18
C HIS A 90 13.57 -0.03 30.44
N VAL A 91 13.73 -0.79 29.36
CA VAL A 91 12.63 -1.35 28.55
C VAL A 91 12.70 -2.86 28.61
N GLU A 92 11.63 -3.49 29.05
CA GLU A 92 11.51 -4.95 29.12
C GLU A 92 11.22 -5.57 27.74
N GLY A 93 11.69 -6.81 27.56
CA GLY A 93 11.45 -7.60 26.36
C GLY A 93 12.28 -7.20 25.14
N ASP A 94 12.06 -7.85 24.02
CA ASP A 94 12.72 -7.60 22.71
C ASP A 94 11.70 -7.24 21.61
N SER A 95 10.55 -6.66 22.00
CA SER A 95 9.57 -6.10 21.05
C SER A 95 9.98 -4.70 20.62
N ASP A 96 9.82 -4.44 19.33
CA ASP A 96 10.00 -3.11 18.74
C ASP A 96 8.99 -2.09 19.29
N GLY A 97 7.74 -2.52 19.57
CA GLY A 97 6.70 -1.67 20.12
C GLY A 97 6.99 -1.19 21.55
N SER A 98 7.75 -1.99 22.35
CA SER A 98 8.01 -1.68 23.75
C SER A 98 8.85 -0.41 23.95
N VAL A 99 9.64 -0.01 22.95
CA VAL A 99 10.46 1.20 23.00
C VAL A 99 9.69 2.48 22.68
N LEU A 100 8.53 2.40 22.02
CA LEU A 100 7.84 3.56 21.46
C LEU A 100 7.29 4.51 22.51
N LEU A 101 6.62 3.97 23.53
CA LEU A 101 6.03 4.80 24.58
C LEU A 101 7.10 5.54 25.40
N PRO A 102 8.15 4.90 25.96
CA PRO A 102 9.20 5.62 26.66
C PRO A 102 9.98 6.58 25.73
N TYR A 103 10.10 6.26 24.44
CA TYR A 103 10.75 7.15 23.48
C TYR A 103 9.91 8.40 23.17
N TYR A 104 8.57 8.25 23.12
CA TYR A 104 7.64 9.38 23.06
C TYR A 104 7.71 10.24 24.33
N GLU A 105 7.80 9.65 25.51
CA GLU A 105 7.93 10.40 26.76
C GLU A 105 9.24 11.20 26.83
N LEU A 106 10.34 10.65 26.29
CA LEU A 106 11.65 11.31 26.27
C LEU A 106 11.71 12.45 25.24
N HIS A 107 11.17 12.25 24.03
CA HIS A 107 11.36 13.17 22.89
C HIS A 107 10.12 13.95 22.48
N GLY A 108 8.96 13.66 23.07
CA GLY A 108 7.66 14.20 22.63
C GLY A 108 7.40 13.85 21.17
N ASP A 109 6.72 14.73 20.45
CA ASP A 109 6.33 14.53 19.03
C ASP A 109 7.53 14.30 18.10
N ARG A 110 8.72 14.66 18.50
CA ARG A 110 9.94 14.48 17.70
C ARG A 110 10.45 13.04 17.67
N PHE A 111 9.93 12.14 18.51
CA PHE A 111 10.35 10.73 18.52
C PHE A 111 10.22 10.08 17.16
N VAL A 112 9.15 10.40 16.41
CA VAL A 112 8.84 9.81 15.11
C VAL A 112 9.88 10.10 14.03
N HIS A 113 10.63 11.21 14.16
CA HIS A 113 11.68 11.57 13.20
C HIS A 113 12.90 10.64 13.20
N ARG A 114 13.02 9.80 14.23
CA ARG A 114 14.14 8.88 14.41
C ARG A 114 13.76 7.42 14.20
N LEU A 115 12.49 7.15 13.87
CA LEU A 115 12.01 5.80 13.60
C LEU A 115 12.36 5.39 12.17
N GLU A 116 12.99 4.23 12.02
CA GLU A 116 13.21 3.56 10.75
C GLU A 116 12.27 2.36 10.67
N GLY A 117 11.36 2.36 9.70
CA GLY A 117 10.38 1.29 9.60
C GLY A 117 9.12 1.67 8.83
N MET A 118 8.10 0.89 9.04
CA MET A 118 6.75 1.07 8.49
C MET A 118 5.76 1.12 9.65
N PHE A 119 4.96 2.17 9.76
CA PHE A 119 4.13 2.32 10.94
C PHE A 119 2.93 3.27 10.77
N THR A 120 1.91 2.97 11.54
CA THR A 120 0.92 3.94 12.03
C THR A 120 0.91 3.88 13.55
N ILE A 121 1.08 5.01 14.22
CA ILE A 121 1.14 5.12 15.68
C ILE A 121 0.01 6.01 16.16
N ALA A 122 -0.71 5.59 17.19
CA ALA A 122 -1.72 6.38 17.88
C ALA A 122 -1.35 6.56 19.35
N VAL A 123 -1.37 7.81 19.83
CA VAL A 123 -1.11 8.16 21.22
C VAL A 123 -2.27 8.97 21.76
N VAL A 124 -2.80 8.55 22.92
CA VAL A 124 -3.66 9.37 23.77
C VAL A 124 -2.81 9.85 24.95
N ASP A 125 -2.59 11.17 25.04
CA ASP A 125 -1.79 11.83 26.07
C ASP A 125 -2.71 12.67 26.97
N LEU A 126 -2.82 12.28 28.24
CA LEU A 126 -3.69 12.87 29.24
C LEU A 126 -2.94 13.72 30.27
N ARG A 127 -1.61 13.90 30.13
CA ARG A 127 -0.75 14.58 31.11
C ARG A 127 -1.07 16.06 31.28
N ARG A 128 -1.69 16.67 30.29
CA ARG A 128 -2.19 18.06 30.29
C ARG A 128 -3.61 18.05 29.74
N GLU A 129 -3.94 18.99 28.85
CA GLU A 129 -5.18 18.90 28.07
C GLU A 129 -5.16 17.60 27.26
N PRO A 130 -6.18 16.75 27.38
CA PRO A 130 -6.25 15.48 26.66
C PRO A 130 -6.12 15.65 25.15
N VAL A 131 -5.25 14.87 24.52
CA VAL A 131 -5.00 14.93 23.08
C VAL A 131 -4.83 13.55 22.48
N LEU A 132 -5.42 13.35 21.30
CA LEU A 132 -5.09 12.22 20.42
C LEU A 132 -4.12 12.69 19.34
N LYS A 133 -3.09 11.90 19.09
CA LYS A 133 -2.16 12.10 17.99
C LYS A 133 -2.01 10.79 17.19
N LEU A 134 -2.06 10.91 15.86
CA LEU A 134 -1.81 9.81 14.93
C LEU A 134 -0.65 10.20 14.01
N TRP A 135 0.27 9.26 13.77
CA TRP A 135 1.35 9.44 12.78
C TRP A 135 1.35 8.29 11.79
N CYS A 136 1.57 8.62 10.52
CA CYS A 136 1.75 7.65 9.44
C CYS A 136 3.20 7.70 8.96
N ASP A 137 3.79 6.56 8.60
CA ASP A 137 5.18 6.50 8.12
C ASP A 137 5.41 7.34 6.84
N PRO A 138 6.68 7.63 6.47
CA PRO A 138 7.00 8.53 5.34
C PRO A 138 6.46 8.14 3.96
N LEU A 139 6.05 6.88 3.77
CA LEU A 139 5.45 6.39 2.52
C LEU A 139 4.03 5.85 2.70
N ALA A 140 3.45 5.98 3.90
CA ALA A 140 2.14 5.42 4.26
C ALA A 140 2.03 3.92 3.91
N ILE A 141 3.09 3.15 4.27
CA ILE A 141 3.11 1.69 4.10
C ILE A 141 2.01 1.06 4.94
N LYS A 142 1.76 1.62 6.14
CA LYS A 142 0.65 1.24 7.01
C LYS A 142 -0.46 2.27 6.94
N SER A 143 -1.63 1.83 6.46
CA SER A 143 -2.79 2.69 6.30
C SER A 143 -3.50 2.97 7.63
N VAL A 144 -4.12 4.14 7.72
CA VAL A 144 -5.12 4.48 8.73
C VAL A 144 -6.18 5.39 8.14
N TYR A 145 -7.43 5.05 8.41
CA TYR A 145 -8.61 5.84 8.07
C TYR A 145 -9.12 6.54 9.31
N TYR A 146 -9.67 7.73 9.12
CA TYR A 146 -10.29 8.49 10.20
C TYR A 146 -11.50 9.29 9.72
N THR A 147 -12.42 9.55 10.62
CA THR A 147 -13.47 10.55 10.47
C THR A 147 -13.43 11.51 11.65
N ALA A 148 -13.57 12.79 11.37
CA ALA A 148 -13.60 13.85 12.36
C ALA A 148 -14.98 14.52 12.34
N SER A 149 -15.64 14.59 13.48
CA SER A 149 -16.95 15.25 13.63
C SER A 149 -17.03 15.95 14.97
N GLY A 150 -17.41 17.23 14.96
CA GLY A 150 -17.42 18.06 16.15
C GLY A 150 -16.03 18.17 16.78
N ARG A 151 -15.90 17.71 18.05
CA ARG A 151 -14.63 17.73 18.80
C ARG A 151 -13.91 16.39 18.83
N GLY A 152 -14.37 15.40 18.04
CA GLY A 152 -13.87 14.05 18.17
C GLY A 152 -13.45 13.40 16.86
N VAL A 153 -12.66 12.33 17.01
CA VAL A 153 -12.11 11.50 15.92
C VAL A 153 -12.44 10.03 16.21
N VAL A 154 -12.77 9.30 15.14
CA VAL A 154 -12.77 7.83 15.12
C VAL A 154 -11.73 7.42 14.08
N PHE A 155 -10.91 6.41 14.36
CA PHE A 155 -9.89 5.93 13.45
C PHE A 155 -9.76 4.40 13.45
N SER A 156 -9.28 3.84 12.34
CA SER A 156 -9.00 2.41 12.19
C SER A 156 -7.97 2.15 11.10
N SER A 157 -7.17 1.10 11.23
CA SER A 157 -6.23 0.65 10.20
C SER A 157 -6.94 0.27 8.90
N GLU A 158 -8.15 -0.25 8.98
CA GLU A 158 -8.96 -0.65 7.83
C GLU A 158 -10.31 0.05 7.83
N LEU A 159 -10.82 0.31 6.64
CA LEU A 159 -12.12 0.99 6.46
C LEU A 159 -13.30 0.20 7.06
N PRO A 160 -13.38 -1.15 6.92
CA PRO A 160 -14.41 -1.93 7.61
C PRO A 160 -14.39 -1.77 9.14
N GLY A 161 -13.22 -1.66 9.76
CA GLY A 161 -13.09 -1.41 11.20
C GLY A 161 -13.60 -0.03 11.61
N LEU A 162 -13.37 0.99 10.77
CA LEU A 162 -13.88 2.34 11.01
C LEU A 162 -15.41 2.37 10.87
N THR A 163 -15.95 1.82 9.78
CA THR A 163 -17.40 1.81 9.53
C THR A 163 -18.17 1.05 10.60
N ALA A 164 -17.57 0.00 11.18
CA ALA A 164 -18.17 -0.75 12.29
C ALA A 164 -18.28 0.06 13.58
N MET A 165 -17.42 1.08 13.80
CA MET A 165 -17.49 1.98 14.95
C MET A 165 -18.45 3.14 14.74
N VAL A 166 -18.60 3.60 13.49
CA VAL A 166 -19.49 4.70 13.12
C VAL A 166 -20.91 4.13 12.96
N ARG A 167 -21.81 4.50 13.86
CA ARG A 167 -23.19 3.96 13.90
C ARG A 167 -24.11 4.60 12.84
N GLU A 168 -23.69 5.74 12.29
CA GLU A 168 -24.45 6.47 11.27
C GLU A 168 -24.12 5.90 9.87
N PRO A 169 -25.11 5.82 8.96
CA PRO A 169 -24.85 5.49 7.57
C PRO A 169 -23.83 6.47 6.97
N LEU A 170 -22.87 5.94 6.23
CA LEU A 170 -21.87 6.74 5.50
C LEU A 170 -22.24 6.74 4.01
N ASP A 171 -22.41 7.92 3.46
CA ASP A 171 -22.65 8.09 2.02
C ASP A 171 -21.36 7.89 1.23
N ILE A 172 -21.49 7.40 0.00
CA ILE A 172 -20.35 7.31 -0.92
C ILE A 172 -19.90 8.71 -1.29
N ASP A 173 -18.59 8.96 -1.25
CA ASP A 173 -18.02 10.22 -1.74
C ASP A 173 -18.24 10.32 -3.26
N ALA A 174 -18.90 11.38 -3.68
CA ALA A 174 -19.25 11.59 -5.08
C ALA A 174 -18.04 11.63 -6.04
N PHE A 175 -16.85 11.98 -5.54
CA PHE A 175 -15.62 12.02 -6.32
C PHE A 175 -14.87 10.68 -6.34
N ALA A 176 -15.20 9.75 -5.44
CA ALA A 176 -14.50 8.48 -5.28
C ALA A 176 -14.57 7.59 -6.54
N VAL A 177 -15.69 7.63 -7.27
CA VAL A 177 -15.85 6.86 -8.52
C VAL A 177 -14.93 7.39 -9.62
N ASP A 178 -14.84 8.71 -9.77
CA ASP A 178 -13.92 9.35 -10.74
C ASP A 178 -12.45 9.11 -10.35
N ASP A 179 -12.12 9.22 -9.07
CA ASP A 179 -10.80 8.90 -8.55
C ASP A 179 -10.41 7.46 -8.85
N TYR A 180 -11.27 6.51 -8.52
CA TYR A 180 -11.02 5.09 -8.78
C TYR A 180 -10.80 4.78 -10.26
N LEU A 181 -11.63 5.31 -11.15
CA LEU A 181 -11.54 5.03 -12.58
C LEU A 181 -10.32 5.70 -13.23
N ASN A 182 -9.83 6.81 -12.69
CA ASN A 182 -8.63 7.49 -13.19
C ASN A 182 -7.33 7.01 -12.53
N TRP A 183 -7.34 6.74 -11.21
CA TRP A 183 -6.14 6.35 -10.46
C TRP A 183 -6.01 4.84 -10.24
N GLN A 184 -7.04 4.06 -10.55
CA GLN A 184 -7.18 2.62 -10.26
C GLN A 184 -7.35 2.32 -8.74
N CYS A 185 -7.42 3.34 -7.91
CA CYS A 185 -7.58 3.29 -6.45
C CYS A 185 -8.07 4.64 -5.96
N LEU A 186 -8.28 4.74 -4.65
CA LEU A 186 -8.57 6.03 -3.99
C LEU A 186 -7.26 6.71 -3.57
N PRO A 187 -7.01 7.96 -3.95
CA PRO A 187 -5.83 8.71 -3.54
C PRO A 187 -5.70 8.87 -2.02
N ASN A 188 -4.49 9.16 -1.53
CA ASN A 188 -4.29 9.52 -0.13
C ASN A 188 -5.09 10.77 0.23
N GLY A 189 -5.55 10.85 1.47
CA GLY A 189 -6.43 11.92 1.95
C GLY A 189 -7.90 11.72 1.63
N THR A 190 -8.24 10.71 0.82
CA THR A 190 -9.62 10.37 0.46
C THR A 190 -10.00 8.98 0.92
N SER A 191 -11.28 8.67 0.93
CA SER A 191 -11.79 7.32 1.12
C SER A 191 -13.00 7.07 0.21
N TRP A 192 -13.60 5.89 0.37
CA TRP A 192 -14.84 5.54 -0.30
C TRP A 192 -16.07 6.31 0.21
N TYR A 193 -15.99 6.82 1.46
CA TYR A 193 -17.10 7.49 2.11
C TYR A 193 -16.85 8.98 2.32
N ALA A 194 -17.89 9.77 2.11
CA ALA A 194 -17.88 11.20 2.43
C ALA A 194 -17.59 11.42 3.93
N GLY A 195 -16.74 12.40 4.22
CA GLY A 195 -16.35 12.72 5.60
C GLY A 195 -15.38 11.72 6.26
N VAL A 196 -14.93 10.69 5.53
CA VAL A 196 -13.85 9.79 5.93
C VAL A 196 -12.61 10.09 5.10
N SER A 197 -11.47 10.15 5.75
CA SER A 197 -10.17 10.38 5.10
C SER A 197 -9.16 9.31 5.50
N SER A 198 -8.05 9.23 4.76
CA SER A 198 -6.88 8.45 5.16
C SER A 198 -5.69 9.37 5.41
N LEU A 199 -4.81 9.04 6.36
CA LEU A 199 -3.54 9.75 6.47
C LEU A 199 -2.61 9.39 5.31
N GLY A 200 -1.98 10.39 4.74
CA GLY A 200 -0.99 10.25 3.68
C GLY A 200 0.45 10.09 4.20
N PRO A 201 1.42 9.99 3.27
CA PRO A 201 2.84 9.84 3.58
C PRO A 201 3.38 10.94 4.49
N GLY A 202 3.91 10.54 5.66
CA GLY A 202 4.48 11.46 6.64
C GLY A 202 3.47 12.45 7.22
N GLU A 203 2.19 12.13 7.24
CA GLU A 203 1.17 12.97 7.86
C GLU A 203 0.96 12.62 9.33
N ARG A 204 0.59 13.65 10.08
CA ARG A 204 0.20 13.58 11.47
C ARG A 204 -1.18 14.22 11.65
N LEU A 205 -2.06 13.53 12.39
CA LEU A 205 -3.32 14.09 12.88
C LEU A 205 -3.17 14.42 14.36
N VAL A 206 -3.67 15.59 14.76
CA VAL A 206 -3.80 16.02 16.16
C VAL A 206 -5.24 16.40 16.43
N CYS A 207 -5.80 15.87 17.53
CA CYS A 207 -7.13 16.23 18.02
C CYS A 207 -7.05 16.59 19.51
N ASP A 208 -7.22 17.89 19.82
CA ASP A 208 -7.20 18.51 21.16
C ASP A 208 -8.51 19.27 21.45
N GLY A 209 -9.61 18.83 20.84
CA GLY A 209 -10.89 19.55 20.77
C GLY A 209 -11.11 20.21 19.41
N ARG A 210 -10.08 20.26 18.57
CA ARG A 210 -10.13 20.53 17.13
C ARG A 210 -9.26 19.50 16.43
N THR A 211 -9.63 19.12 15.21
CA THR A 211 -8.83 18.18 14.42
C THR A 211 -8.03 18.94 13.39
N SER A 212 -6.73 18.69 13.36
CA SER A 212 -5.81 19.21 12.33
C SER A 212 -4.96 18.08 11.77
N VAL A 213 -4.59 18.18 10.50
CA VAL A 213 -3.65 17.28 9.84
C VAL A 213 -2.53 18.12 9.27
N ASP A 214 -1.30 17.75 9.60
CA ASP A 214 -0.09 18.37 9.05
C ASP A 214 0.91 17.29 8.62
N ARG A 215 1.95 17.70 7.90
CA ARG A 215 3.09 16.84 7.62
C ARG A 215 4.17 17.10 8.65
N TYR A 216 4.60 16.05 9.33
CA TYR A 216 5.81 16.14 10.12
C TYR A 216 7.02 15.99 9.19
N PRO A 217 8.12 16.74 9.44
CA PRO A 217 9.34 16.55 8.68
C PRO A 217 9.83 15.13 8.95
N ALA A 218 9.55 14.18 8.02
CA ALA A 218 10.24 12.91 8.02
C ALA A 218 11.74 13.18 8.07
N GLN A 219 12.55 12.22 8.59
CA GLN A 219 14.02 12.33 8.54
C GLN A 219 14.38 12.96 7.20
N ALA A 220 14.99 14.15 7.25
CA ALA A 220 15.28 14.88 6.06
C ALA A 220 16.15 13.99 5.17
N VAL A 221 15.50 13.31 4.23
CA VAL A 221 16.23 12.96 3.02
C VAL A 221 16.64 14.33 2.49
N PRO A 222 17.92 14.67 2.50
CA PRO A 222 18.33 15.99 2.05
C PRO A 222 17.68 16.22 0.70
N PRO A 223 17.02 17.39 0.47
CA PRO A 223 16.57 17.71 -0.87
C PRO A 223 17.77 17.52 -1.80
N ALA A 224 17.53 17.02 -3.00
CA ALA A 224 18.54 17.06 -4.03
C ALA A 224 19.06 18.51 -4.05
N ALA A 225 20.32 18.72 -3.66
CA ALA A 225 20.82 20.06 -3.39
C ALA A 225 20.69 20.89 -4.65
N ASP A 226 19.99 22.00 -4.56
CA ASP A 226 20.06 23.05 -5.57
C ASP A 226 21.53 23.46 -5.68
N GLY A 227 22.18 23.04 -6.76
CA GLY A 227 23.46 23.37 -7.32
C GLY A 227 24.49 24.06 -6.39
N GLY A 228 25.23 23.34 -5.55
CA GLY A 228 26.30 24.01 -4.83
C GLY A 228 27.14 23.21 -3.83
N ALA A 229 26.79 21.98 -3.46
CA ALA A 229 27.68 21.11 -2.69
C ALA A 229 28.25 20.01 -3.57
N GLU A 230 29.53 19.70 -3.45
CA GLU A 230 30.15 18.53 -4.07
C GLU A 230 29.33 17.29 -3.70
N HIS A 231 28.49 16.82 -4.64
CA HIS A 231 27.69 15.61 -4.46
C HIS A 231 28.66 14.43 -4.35
N ALA A 232 28.66 13.74 -3.23
CA ALA A 232 29.26 12.42 -3.18
C ALA A 232 28.60 11.59 -4.31
N GLU A 233 29.43 11.10 -5.23
CA GLU A 233 28.99 10.36 -6.41
C GLU A 233 28.19 9.12 -5.96
N ILE A 234 26.88 9.09 -6.25
CA ILE A 234 26.04 7.93 -5.93
C ILE A 234 26.48 6.78 -6.83
N THR A 235 26.92 5.69 -6.22
CA THR A 235 27.43 4.51 -6.92
C THR A 235 26.51 3.29 -6.78
N PRO A 236 26.50 2.37 -7.74
CA PRO A 236 25.80 1.10 -7.63
C PRO A 236 26.22 0.29 -6.40
N ARG A 237 27.50 0.38 -6.00
CA ARG A 237 28.02 -0.30 -4.81
C ARG A 237 27.36 0.22 -3.52
N GLN A 238 27.25 1.54 -3.38
CA GLN A 238 26.56 2.13 -2.21
C GLN A 238 25.10 1.66 -2.11
N LEU A 239 24.38 1.59 -3.24
CA LEU A 239 23.01 1.07 -3.26
C LEU A 239 22.98 -0.41 -2.87
N ARG A 240 23.90 -1.24 -3.35
CA ARG A 240 24.02 -2.66 -2.98
C ARG A 240 24.29 -2.83 -1.49
N ASP A 241 25.28 -2.10 -0.96
CA ASP A 241 25.68 -2.17 0.45
C ASP A 241 24.50 -1.75 1.35
N LEU A 242 23.78 -0.69 0.97
CA LEU A 242 22.59 -0.23 1.67
C LEU A 242 21.46 -1.26 1.64
N LEU A 243 21.10 -1.79 0.46
CA LEU A 243 20.06 -2.83 0.36
C LEU A 243 20.43 -4.08 1.17
N THR A 244 21.71 -4.43 1.20
CA THR A 244 22.21 -5.55 2.01
C THR A 244 22.02 -5.28 3.51
N ALA A 245 22.28 -4.06 3.97
CA ALA A 245 22.07 -3.64 5.36
C ALA A 245 20.59 -3.62 5.73
N GLU A 246 19.74 -3.05 4.86
CA GLU A 246 18.29 -2.99 5.07
C GLU A 246 17.67 -4.40 5.16
N VAL A 247 17.98 -5.29 4.20
CA VAL A 247 17.51 -6.69 4.24
C VAL A 247 18.01 -7.39 5.51
N ALA A 248 19.25 -7.12 5.92
CA ALA A 248 19.81 -7.66 7.13
C ALA A 248 19.01 -7.26 8.38
N GLN A 249 18.77 -5.96 8.54
CA GLN A 249 18.05 -5.40 9.67
C GLN A 249 16.60 -5.88 9.70
N MET A 250 15.95 -5.92 8.54
CA MET A 250 14.57 -6.37 8.40
C MET A 250 14.39 -7.89 8.57
N SER A 251 15.45 -8.70 8.55
CA SER A 251 15.41 -10.17 8.66
C SER A 251 15.85 -10.72 10.02
N LEU A 252 15.87 -9.89 11.07
CA LEU A 252 16.37 -10.25 12.40
C LEU A 252 15.40 -11.09 13.26
N GLN A 253 14.12 -11.20 12.87
CA GLN A 253 13.14 -12.01 13.60
C GLN A 253 13.49 -13.52 13.56
N SER A 254 12.95 -14.28 14.53
CA SER A 254 13.15 -15.73 14.60
C SER A 254 12.24 -16.54 13.66
N ALA A 255 11.13 -15.96 13.20
CA ALA A 255 10.19 -16.64 12.31
C ALA A 255 10.80 -16.89 10.92
N PRO A 256 10.45 -17.99 10.23
CA PRO A 256 10.87 -18.25 8.86
C PRO A 256 10.35 -17.19 7.89
N ILE A 257 11.08 -17.00 6.80
CA ILE A 257 10.82 -15.91 5.83
C ILE A 257 10.32 -16.46 4.51
N ALA A 258 9.18 -15.94 4.04
CA ALA A 258 8.77 -16.03 2.65
C ALA A 258 9.35 -14.85 1.84
N VAL A 259 9.66 -15.07 0.57
CA VAL A 259 10.00 -14.02 -0.38
C VAL A 259 9.23 -14.21 -1.68
N GLN A 260 8.57 -13.15 -2.16
CA GLN A 260 7.92 -13.20 -3.46
C GLN A 260 8.99 -13.19 -4.57
N VAL A 261 9.00 -14.21 -5.42
CA VAL A 261 9.96 -14.37 -6.52
C VAL A 261 9.21 -14.34 -7.84
N SER A 262 9.24 -13.20 -8.54
CA SER A 262 8.65 -13.07 -9.88
C SER A 262 9.62 -13.43 -11.01
N GLY A 263 10.90 -13.64 -10.71
CA GLY A 263 11.95 -13.77 -11.71
C GLY A 263 12.33 -12.43 -12.35
N GLY A 264 11.86 -11.30 -11.83
CA GLY A 264 12.32 -9.95 -12.17
C GLY A 264 13.53 -9.53 -11.32
N LEU A 265 14.19 -8.44 -11.71
CA LEU A 265 15.37 -7.90 -11.00
C LEU A 265 15.12 -7.73 -9.49
N ASP A 266 14.06 -7.00 -9.14
CA ASP A 266 13.80 -6.54 -7.77
C ASP A 266 13.65 -7.71 -6.80
N SER A 267 12.79 -8.66 -7.15
CA SER A 267 12.54 -9.86 -6.34
C SER A 267 13.73 -10.82 -6.31
N SER A 268 14.49 -10.92 -7.40
CA SER A 268 15.67 -11.79 -7.47
C SER A 268 16.81 -11.27 -6.59
N VAL A 269 17.03 -9.94 -6.57
CA VAL A 269 17.99 -9.31 -5.65
C VAL A 269 17.64 -9.63 -4.20
N LEU A 270 16.37 -9.44 -3.81
CA LEU A 270 15.93 -9.74 -2.43
C LEU A 270 16.06 -11.22 -2.09
N ALA A 271 15.68 -12.11 -2.99
CA ALA A 271 15.81 -13.56 -2.79
C ALA A 271 17.27 -13.96 -2.52
N THR A 272 18.21 -13.43 -3.32
CA THR A 272 19.64 -13.72 -3.15
C THR A 272 20.19 -13.15 -1.84
N LEU A 273 19.86 -11.89 -1.50
CA LEU A 273 20.32 -11.28 -0.25
C LEU A 273 19.79 -12.03 0.99
N LEU A 274 18.55 -12.52 0.94
CA LEU A 274 17.97 -13.33 2.01
C LEU A 274 18.59 -14.72 2.08
N GLY A 275 18.73 -15.43 0.95
CA GLY A 275 19.32 -16.76 0.88
C GLY A 275 20.78 -16.82 1.35
N GLN A 276 21.56 -15.75 1.12
CA GLN A 276 22.93 -15.62 1.63
C GLN A 276 23.01 -15.47 3.15
N ARG A 277 21.91 -15.07 3.81
CA ARG A 277 21.90 -14.74 5.24
C ARG A 277 21.19 -15.78 6.11
N ARG A 278 20.18 -16.45 5.57
CA ARG A 278 19.28 -17.32 6.30
C ARG A 278 19.01 -18.60 5.51
N SER A 279 18.96 -19.72 6.20
CA SER A 279 18.63 -21.03 5.62
C SER A 279 17.14 -21.38 5.65
N ASP A 280 16.33 -20.59 6.35
CA ASP A 280 14.87 -20.77 6.53
C ASP A 280 14.06 -19.82 5.65
N VAL A 281 14.55 -19.54 4.44
CA VAL A 281 13.88 -18.70 3.42
C VAL A 281 13.26 -19.61 2.37
N THR A 282 11.99 -19.32 2.02
CA THR A 282 11.29 -19.98 0.90
C THR A 282 10.76 -18.94 -0.08
N GLY A 283 11.07 -19.13 -1.36
CA GLY A 283 10.51 -18.35 -2.45
C GLY A 283 9.08 -18.78 -2.77
N PHE A 284 8.22 -17.82 -3.09
CA PHE A 284 6.87 -18.07 -3.57
C PHE A 284 6.64 -17.36 -4.91
N HIS A 285 6.07 -18.07 -5.88
CA HIS A 285 5.76 -17.59 -7.21
C HIS A 285 4.30 -17.87 -7.57
N VAL A 286 3.63 -16.96 -8.30
CA VAL A 286 2.29 -17.20 -8.84
C VAL A 286 2.38 -17.57 -10.29
N ALA A 287 1.80 -18.72 -10.64
CA ALA A 287 1.51 -19.14 -12.01
C ALA A 287 -0.01 -19.08 -12.27
N HIS A 288 -0.39 -19.01 -13.53
CA HIS A 288 -1.78 -19.01 -13.96
C HIS A 288 -2.01 -20.21 -14.87
N GLU A 289 -3.17 -20.88 -14.72
CA GLU A 289 -3.56 -22.01 -15.55
C GLU A 289 -3.50 -21.66 -17.05
N GLY A 290 -2.90 -22.56 -17.83
CA GLY A 290 -2.74 -22.39 -19.28
C GLY A 290 -1.41 -21.75 -19.68
N SER A 291 -1.26 -21.50 -20.98
CA SER A 291 -0.06 -20.86 -21.54
C SER A 291 -0.30 -19.37 -21.73
N HIS A 292 0.52 -18.55 -21.09
CA HIS A 292 0.42 -17.09 -21.14
C HIS A 292 1.76 -16.46 -21.55
N PRO A 293 1.75 -15.44 -22.43
CA PRO A 293 2.97 -14.72 -22.78
C PRO A 293 3.67 -14.04 -21.58
N SER A 294 2.91 -13.82 -20.50
CA SER A 294 3.39 -13.23 -19.25
C SER A 294 3.81 -14.26 -18.19
N ASP A 295 3.90 -15.55 -18.53
CA ASP A 295 4.38 -16.57 -17.60
C ASP A 295 5.88 -16.36 -17.31
N GLU A 296 6.20 -16.15 -16.06
CA GLU A 296 7.56 -15.91 -15.56
C GLU A 296 8.12 -17.10 -14.75
N THR A 297 7.41 -18.23 -14.70
CA THR A 297 7.74 -19.37 -13.85
C THR A 297 9.16 -19.89 -14.10
N PHE A 298 9.63 -19.92 -15.36
CA PHE A 298 11.00 -20.28 -15.69
C PHE A 298 12.01 -19.37 -14.97
N PHE A 299 11.83 -18.05 -15.08
CA PHE A 299 12.75 -17.08 -14.48
C PHE A 299 12.68 -17.06 -12.95
N ALA A 300 11.50 -17.33 -12.37
CA ALA A 300 11.34 -17.46 -10.92
C ALA A 300 12.12 -18.69 -10.40
N ARG A 301 12.08 -19.81 -11.11
CA ARG A 301 12.88 -21.02 -10.78
C ARG A 301 14.38 -20.75 -10.86
N GLU A 302 14.83 -20.11 -11.92
CA GLU A 302 16.24 -19.73 -12.10
C GLU A 302 16.70 -18.78 -10.97
N ALA A 303 15.89 -17.79 -10.61
CA ALA A 303 16.21 -16.85 -9.53
C ALA A 303 16.28 -17.53 -8.16
N ALA A 304 15.34 -18.40 -7.85
CA ALA A 304 15.34 -19.14 -6.58
C ALA A 304 16.53 -20.13 -6.50
N ALA A 305 16.84 -20.83 -7.59
CA ALA A 305 18.00 -21.72 -7.66
C ALA A 305 19.32 -20.94 -7.48
N TYR A 306 19.43 -19.78 -8.11
CA TYR A 306 20.60 -18.88 -7.97
C TYR A 306 20.75 -18.37 -6.53
N ALA A 307 19.64 -18.04 -5.88
CA ALA A 307 19.61 -17.61 -4.48
C ALA A 307 19.84 -18.76 -3.48
N GLY A 308 19.82 -20.02 -3.93
CA GLY A 308 19.97 -21.20 -3.07
C GLY A 308 18.77 -21.47 -2.15
N ILE A 309 17.56 -21.03 -2.54
CA ILE A 309 16.34 -21.19 -1.75
C ILE A 309 15.32 -22.11 -2.46
N PRO A 310 14.48 -22.86 -1.72
CA PRO A 310 13.35 -23.57 -2.30
C PRO A 310 12.33 -22.60 -2.88
N LEU A 311 11.57 -23.05 -3.91
CA LEU A 311 10.51 -22.29 -4.54
C LEU A 311 9.19 -23.05 -4.55
N GLU A 312 8.16 -22.46 -3.97
CA GLU A 312 6.77 -22.90 -4.10
C GLU A 312 6.07 -22.12 -5.23
N VAL A 313 5.39 -22.85 -6.12
CA VAL A 313 4.64 -22.27 -7.22
C VAL A 313 3.15 -22.40 -6.93
N VAL A 314 2.49 -21.27 -6.79
CA VAL A 314 1.06 -21.14 -6.52
C VAL A 314 0.32 -21.01 -7.85
N GLU A 315 -0.36 -22.05 -8.28
CA GLU A 315 -1.15 -22.03 -9.52
C GLU A 315 -2.57 -21.53 -9.24
N ILE A 316 -3.01 -20.49 -9.97
CA ILE A 316 -4.39 -20.00 -9.96
C ILE A 316 -5.14 -20.65 -11.12
N ARG A 317 -6.20 -21.38 -10.80
CA ARG A 317 -7.04 -22.07 -11.78
C ARG A 317 -8.24 -21.22 -12.20
N GLU A 318 -8.61 -21.28 -13.46
CA GLU A 318 -9.74 -20.52 -14.01
C GLU A 318 -11.04 -20.78 -13.24
N ALA A 319 -11.31 -22.02 -12.87
CA ALA A 319 -12.52 -22.41 -12.14
C ALA A 319 -12.66 -21.74 -10.75
N GLU A 320 -11.56 -21.26 -10.15
CA GLU A 320 -11.57 -20.62 -8.83
C GLU A 320 -11.86 -19.11 -8.92
N LEU A 321 -11.68 -18.48 -10.08
CA LEU A 321 -11.72 -17.02 -10.25
C LEU A 321 -13.05 -16.39 -9.80
N PRO A 322 -14.25 -16.95 -10.11
CA PRO A 322 -15.52 -16.38 -9.67
C PRO A 322 -15.67 -16.28 -8.14
N ARG A 323 -14.97 -17.15 -7.39
CA ARG A 323 -14.93 -17.10 -5.93
C ARG A 323 -13.81 -16.20 -5.41
N LEU A 324 -12.62 -16.28 -6.03
CA LEU A 324 -11.46 -15.52 -5.58
C LEU A 324 -11.62 -14.01 -5.74
N VAL A 325 -12.35 -13.55 -6.76
CA VAL A 325 -12.53 -12.11 -6.98
C VAL A 325 -13.34 -11.44 -5.88
N PRO A 326 -14.52 -11.91 -5.45
CA PRO A 326 -15.23 -11.37 -4.30
C PRO A 326 -14.42 -11.45 -3.00
N ASP A 327 -13.73 -12.56 -2.74
CA ASP A 327 -12.89 -12.75 -1.56
C ASP A 327 -11.76 -11.71 -1.52
N MET A 328 -11.10 -11.47 -2.66
CA MET A 328 -10.07 -10.42 -2.80
C MET A 328 -10.63 -9.03 -2.56
N VAL A 329 -11.79 -8.71 -3.12
CA VAL A 329 -12.45 -7.40 -2.94
C VAL A 329 -12.80 -7.16 -1.48
N ALA A 330 -13.35 -8.17 -0.81
CA ALA A 330 -13.64 -8.10 0.63
C ALA A 330 -12.36 -7.89 1.47
N ALA A 331 -11.27 -8.59 1.14
CA ALA A 331 -9.98 -8.45 1.81
C ALA A 331 -9.34 -7.07 1.59
N LEU A 332 -9.55 -6.44 0.45
CA LEU A 332 -9.10 -5.07 0.18
C LEU A 332 -9.83 -4.04 1.04
N GLY A 333 -11.14 -4.22 1.28
CA GLY A 333 -11.98 -3.27 2.01
C GLY A 333 -12.14 -1.90 1.35
N VAL A 334 -11.44 -1.66 0.22
CA VAL A 334 -11.50 -0.46 -0.61
C VAL A 334 -11.34 -0.85 -2.07
N PRO A 335 -11.95 -0.13 -3.03
CA PRO A 335 -11.81 -0.47 -4.43
C PRO A 335 -10.36 -0.30 -4.93
N ASN A 336 -9.85 -1.33 -5.62
CA ASN A 336 -8.56 -1.34 -6.30
C ASN A 336 -8.67 -2.09 -7.63
N ALA A 337 -8.50 -1.39 -8.73
CA ALA A 337 -8.74 -1.93 -10.08
C ALA A 337 -7.55 -2.71 -10.66
N THR A 338 -6.45 -2.86 -9.91
CA THR A 338 -5.28 -3.57 -10.45
C THR A 338 -5.53 -5.08 -10.54
N PRO A 339 -5.46 -5.70 -11.73
CA PRO A 339 -5.76 -7.13 -11.85
C PRO A 339 -4.80 -8.02 -11.05
N HIS A 340 -3.55 -7.60 -10.88
CA HIS A 340 -2.57 -8.35 -10.10
C HIS A 340 -2.87 -8.40 -8.57
N ALA A 341 -3.87 -7.66 -8.09
CA ALA A 341 -4.38 -7.82 -6.73
C ALA A 341 -4.88 -9.24 -6.48
N LEU A 342 -5.48 -9.89 -7.49
CA LEU A 342 -5.94 -11.27 -7.40
C LEU A 342 -4.79 -12.25 -7.22
N SER A 343 -3.72 -12.06 -7.99
CA SER A 343 -2.49 -12.86 -7.87
C SER A 343 -1.84 -12.70 -6.49
N ALA A 344 -1.79 -11.47 -5.97
CA ALA A 344 -1.27 -11.18 -4.63
C ALA A 344 -2.14 -11.83 -3.54
N TYR A 345 -3.47 -11.73 -3.63
CA TYR A 345 -4.39 -12.37 -2.69
C TYR A 345 -4.17 -13.90 -2.61
N ALA A 346 -4.12 -14.56 -3.77
CA ALA A 346 -3.88 -15.99 -3.83
C ALA A 346 -2.50 -16.37 -3.28
N LEU A 347 -1.47 -15.57 -3.57
CA LEU A 347 -0.10 -15.79 -3.07
C LEU A 347 -0.06 -15.72 -1.54
N PHE A 348 -0.60 -14.67 -0.91
CA PHE A 348 -0.57 -14.52 0.53
C PHE A 348 -1.41 -15.57 1.26
N ARG A 349 -2.51 -16.01 0.65
CA ARG A 349 -3.30 -17.14 1.16
C ARG A 349 -2.44 -18.42 1.26
N GLU A 350 -1.66 -18.75 0.25
CA GLU A 350 -0.81 -19.94 0.26
C GLU A 350 0.43 -19.77 1.17
N ILE A 351 1.06 -18.59 1.18
CA ILE A 351 2.13 -18.26 2.14
C ILE A 351 1.67 -18.50 3.59
N SER A 352 0.49 -18.02 3.94
CA SER A 352 -0.11 -18.23 5.26
C SER A 352 -0.38 -19.71 5.56
N LYS A 353 -0.94 -20.47 4.61
CA LYS A 353 -1.18 -21.91 4.75
C LYS A 353 0.10 -22.71 4.91
N SER A 354 1.20 -22.27 4.28
CA SER A 354 2.53 -22.86 4.44
C SER A 354 3.20 -22.49 5.78
N GLY A 355 2.50 -21.74 6.64
CA GLY A 355 2.96 -21.39 8.00
C GLY A 355 3.87 -20.19 8.10
N PHE A 356 4.07 -19.42 7.03
CA PHE A 356 4.86 -18.20 7.04
C PHE A 356 4.03 -17.00 7.50
N ARG A 357 4.65 -16.14 8.31
CA ARG A 357 4.06 -14.89 8.82
C ARG A 357 4.75 -13.63 8.32
N VAL A 358 5.90 -13.76 7.67
CA VAL A 358 6.69 -12.65 7.12
C VAL A 358 7.01 -12.94 5.66
N CYS A 359 6.76 -11.95 4.79
CA CYS A 359 7.06 -12.04 3.37
C CYS A 359 7.79 -10.78 2.89
N PHE A 360 8.95 -10.96 2.25
CA PHE A 360 9.65 -9.87 1.57
C PHE A 360 9.16 -9.71 0.13
N VAL A 361 8.95 -8.47 -0.29
CA VAL A 361 8.45 -8.14 -1.62
C VAL A 361 9.24 -7.00 -2.26
N GLY A 362 9.28 -6.99 -3.59
CA GLY A 362 10.04 -6.02 -4.38
C GLY A 362 9.32 -4.71 -4.70
N ASP A 363 8.17 -4.45 -4.07
CA ASP A 363 7.39 -3.24 -4.30
C ASP A 363 8.17 -1.97 -3.93
N GLY A 364 7.94 -0.90 -4.68
CA GLY A 364 8.63 0.38 -4.54
C GLY A 364 9.87 0.54 -5.43
N ALA A 365 10.53 -0.53 -5.87
CA ALA A 365 11.73 -0.44 -6.70
C ALA A 365 11.49 0.31 -8.02
N ASP A 366 10.32 0.13 -8.64
CA ASP A 366 9.96 0.81 -9.89
C ASP A 366 9.76 2.31 -9.69
N GLU A 367 9.10 2.72 -8.61
CA GLU A 367 8.82 4.11 -8.28
C GLU A 367 10.06 4.84 -7.78
N GLN A 368 10.98 4.13 -7.14
CA GLN A 368 12.24 4.72 -6.66
C GLN A 368 13.25 4.94 -7.81
N PHE A 369 13.39 3.96 -8.69
CA PHE A 369 14.46 3.92 -9.67
C PHE A 369 14.01 4.03 -11.13
N GLY A 370 12.76 4.37 -11.41
CA GLY A 370 12.27 4.64 -12.76
C GLY A 370 12.03 3.38 -13.60
N GLY A 371 11.36 2.33 -13.04
CA GLY A 371 11.24 1.03 -13.69
C GLY A 371 10.11 0.89 -14.71
N TYR A 372 9.10 1.75 -14.73
CA TYR A 372 7.96 1.58 -15.62
C TYR A 372 8.19 2.14 -17.02
N ARG A 373 7.72 1.41 -18.04
CA ARG A 373 7.80 1.84 -19.44
C ARG A 373 7.15 3.21 -19.69
N ARG A 374 6.08 3.53 -18.94
CA ARG A 374 5.41 4.82 -19.05
C ARG A 374 6.33 6.02 -18.75
N TYR A 375 7.37 5.85 -17.92
CA TYR A 375 8.35 6.89 -17.63
C TYR A 375 9.18 7.23 -18.87
N SER A 376 9.78 6.23 -19.52
CA SER A 376 10.53 6.44 -20.75
C SER A 376 9.65 7.05 -21.86
N THR A 377 8.38 6.63 -21.96
CA THR A 377 7.43 7.20 -22.92
C THR A 377 7.15 8.67 -22.62
N ALA A 378 6.95 9.03 -21.35
CA ALA A 378 6.72 10.43 -20.95
C ALA A 378 7.95 11.31 -21.14
N LEU A 379 9.16 10.76 -20.91
CA LEU A 379 10.43 11.48 -21.15
C LEU A 379 10.70 11.73 -22.63
N ALA A 380 10.36 10.80 -23.51
CA ALA A 380 10.52 10.91 -24.96
C ALA A 380 9.49 11.86 -25.60
N ALA A 381 8.46 12.27 -24.88
CA ALA A 381 7.46 13.22 -25.38
C ALA A 381 8.05 14.64 -25.42
N ASP A 382 8.10 15.22 -26.62
CA ASP A 382 8.76 16.51 -26.89
C ASP A 382 7.89 17.74 -26.60
N THR A 383 6.81 17.60 -25.81
CA THR A 383 5.79 18.62 -25.67
C THR A 383 5.51 19.00 -24.21
N GLN A 384 4.92 20.16 -24.00
CA GLN A 384 4.35 20.57 -22.71
C GLN A 384 3.18 19.65 -22.25
N GLU A 385 2.69 18.76 -23.12
CA GLU A 385 1.58 17.83 -22.87
C GLU A 385 2.00 16.52 -22.18
N TRP A 386 3.28 16.35 -21.82
CA TRP A 386 3.74 15.12 -21.20
C TRP A 386 2.95 14.72 -19.93
N PRO A 387 2.46 15.64 -19.07
CA PRO A 387 1.67 15.25 -17.91
C PRO A 387 0.36 14.57 -18.33
N ALA A 388 -0.35 15.11 -19.31
CA ALA A 388 -1.56 14.52 -19.83
C ALA A 388 -1.31 13.12 -20.43
N ARG A 389 -0.27 12.98 -21.27
CA ARG A 389 0.15 11.69 -21.85
C ARG A 389 0.57 10.67 -20.80
N TYR A 390 1.18 11.12 -19.70
CA TYR A 390 1.50 10.25 -18.57
C TYR A 390 0.23 9.72 -17.90
N LEU A 391 -0.74 10.59 -17.64
CA LEU A 391 -2.02 10.23 -17.01
C LEU A 391 -2.87 9.32 -17.89
N ASP A 392 -2.86 9.49 -19.23
CA ASP A 392 -3.57 8.61 -20.17
C ASP A 392 -3.12 7.14 -20.06
N ARG A 393 -1.88 6.90 -19.61
CA ARG A 393 -1.37 5.55 -19.35
C ARG A 393 -1.77 4.98 -17.99
N LEU A 394 -2.22 5.83 -17.09
CA LEU A 394 -2.69 5.42 -15.77
C LEU A 394 -4.19 5.18 -15.74
N SER A 395 -4.95 6.03 -16.39
CA SER A 395 -6.42 5.95 -16.41
C SER A 395 -6.90 4.61 -17.00
N ILE A 396 -7.96 4.07 -16.40
CA ILE A 396 -8.66 2.90 -16.92
C ILE A 396 -9.66 3.31 -18.00
N VAL A 397 -10.30 4.45 -17.80
CA VAL A 397 -11.30 4.99 -18.73
C VAL A 397 -10.59 5.84 -19.79
N PRO A 398 -10.53 5.39 -21.05
CA PRO A 398 -10.09 6.24 -22.14
C PRO A 398 -10.96 7.49 -22.24
N GLU A 399 -10.39 8.62 -22.67
CA GLU A 399 -11.14 9.87 -22.78
C GLU A 399 -12.37 9.77 -23.68
N ALA A 400 -12.29 8.96 -24.74
CA ALA A 400 -13.43 8.68 -25.62
C ALA A 400 -14.60 8.01 -24.88
N GLU A 401 -14.31 7.18 -23.88
CA GLU A 401 -15.29 6.46 -23.08
C GLU A 401 -15.85 7.30 -21.93
N TYR A 402 -15.11 8.31 -21.46
CA TYR A 402 -15.53 9.17 -20.35
C TYR A 402 -16.93 9.75 -20.57
N ARG A 403 -17.18 10.35 -21.74
CA ARG A 403 -18.47 10.97 -22.07
C ARG A 403 -19.61 9.97 -22.21
N ARG A 404 -19.32 8.74 -22.58
CA ARG A 404 -20.31 7.66 -22.75
C ARG A 404 -20.64 7.00 -21.41
N LEU A 405 -19.61 6.77 -20.57
CA LEU A 405 -19.74 6.00 -19.34
C LEU A 405 -20.35 6.82 -18.20
N TYR A 406 -19.94 8.10 -18.05
CA TYR A 406 -20.44 8.97 -16.98
C TYR A 406 -21.79 9.59 -17.36
N THR A 407 -22.72 9.65 -16.40
CA THR A 407 -24.01 10.33 -16.64
C THR A 407 -23.81 11.84 -16.84
N PRO A 408 -24.73 12.55 -17.53
CA PRO A 408 -24.64 14.00 -17.66
C PRO A 408 -24.66 14.73 -16.32
N GLU A 409 -25.40 14.23 -15.35
CA GLU A 409 -25.52 14.76 -13.99
C GLU A 409 -24.17 14.64 -13.26
N TYR A 410 -23.57 13.47 -13.29
CA TYR A 410 -22.28 13.22 -12.66
C TYR A 410 -21.16 14.05 -13.28
N ARG A 411 -21.11 14.19 -14.59
CA ARG A 411 -20.14 15.08 -15.26
C ARG A 411 -20.26 16.53 -14.80
N ARG A 412 -21.49 17.08 -14.68
CA ARG A 412 -21.72 18.44 -14.17
C ARG A 412 -21.22 18.62 -12.74
N LEU A 413 -21.39 17.60 -11.88
CA LEU A 413 -20.87 17.62 -10.51
C LEU A 413 -19.34 17.68 -10.52
N LEU A 414 -18.69 16.87 -11.34
CA LEU A 414 -17.22 16.85 -11.46
C LEU A 414 -16.65 18.15 -12.04
N GLU A 415 -17.36 18.80 -12.97
CA GLU A 415 -16.97 20.11 -13.51
C GLU A 415 -16.93 21.20 -12.44
N THR A 416 -17.80 21.15 -11.44
CA THR A 416 -17.83 22.13 -10.35
C THR A 416 -16.81 21.83 -9.24
N GLY A 417 -16.56 20.56 -8.93
CA GLY A 417 -15.66 20.13 -7.84
C GLY A 417 -14.23 19.80 -8.28
N GLY A 418 -13.95 19.82 -9.58
CA GLY A 418 -12.68 19.39 -10.18
C GLY A 418 -12.58 17.89 -10.41
N THR A 419 -12.20 17.50 -11.62
CA THR A 419 -12.00 16.08 -11.97
C THR A 419 -10.72 15.54 -11.31
N SER A 420 -10.69 14.24 -11.12
CA SER A 420 -9.48 13.50 -10.67
C SER A 420 -8.27 13.79 -11.57
N ARG A 421 -8.51 13.84 -12.89
CA ARG A 421 -7.49 14.17 -13.89
C ARG A 421 -6.90 15.59 -13.69
N GLN A 422 -7.75 16.61 -13.42
CA GLN A 422 -7.27 17.96 -13.20
C GLN A 422 -6.39 18.04 -11.94
N ARG A 423 -6.82 17.45 -10.83
CA ARG A 423 -6.02 17.37 -9.61
C ARG A 423 -4.66 16.70 -9.84
N ALA A 424 -4.62 15.64 -10.65
CA ALA A 424 -3.35 14.97 -11.01
C ALA A 424 -2.45 15.83 -11.90
N LEU A 425 -3.02 16.58 -12.85
CA LEU A 425 -2.28 17.54 -13.68
C LEU A 425 -1.64 18.65 -12.84
N ASP A 426 -2.38 19.17 -11.86
CA ASP A 426 -1.88 20.21 -10.95
C ASP A 426 -0.71 19.69 -10.10
N LEU A 427 -0.77 18.43 -9.63
CA LEU A 427 0.33 17.80 -8.90
C LEU A 427 1.57 17.61 -9.79
N LEU A 428 1.40 17.07 -11.00
CA LEU A 428 2.48 16.90 -11.97
C LEU A 428 3.01 18.25 -12.52
N GLY A 429 2.18 19.29 -12.50
CA GLY A 429 2.54 20.66 -12.91
C GLY A 429 3.47 21.38 -11.93
N ARG A 430 3.60 20.92 -10.69
CA ARG A 430 4.47 21.53 -9.67
C ARG A 430 5.93 21.56 -10.13
N ALA A 431 6.67 22.57 -9.70
CA ALA A 431 8.09 22.68 -9.98
C ALA A 431 8.87 21.48 -9.37
N GLY A 432 9.91 21.06 -10.04
CA GLY A 432 10.79 19.97 -9.59
C GLY A 432 12.10 20.00 -10.38
N PRO A 433 13.15 19.29 -9.91
CA PRO A 433 14.49 19.37 -10.46
C PRO A 433 14.56 18.86 -11.92
N SER A 434 13.75 17.87 -12.26
CA SER A 434 13.69 17.32 -13.62
C SER A 434 12.28 16.80 -13.94
N ARG A 435 12.01 16.50 -15.20
CA ARG A 435 10.76 15.85 -15.63
C ARG A 435 10.63 14.46 -15.00
N LEU A 436 11.72 13.69 -14.97
CA LEU A 436 11.72 12.35 -14.36
C LEU A 436 11.41 12.44 -12.86
N GLU A 437 12.07 13.31 -12.11
CA GLU A 437 11.83 13.46 -10.68
C GLU A 437 10.39 13.91 -10.37
N ARG A 438 9.80 14.78 -11.18
CA ARG A 438 8.39 15.16 -11.02
C ARG A 438 7.45 13.96 -11.17
N ILE A 439 7.71 13.07 -12.13
CA ILE A 439 6.96 11.82 -12.31
C ILE A 439 7.20 10.87 -11.13
N LEU A 440 8.46 10.70 -10.72
CA LEU A 440 8.79 9.80 -9.62
C LEU A 440 8.23 10.30 -8.28
N ASP A 441 8.28 11.60 -8.00
CA ASP A 441 7.67 12.17 -6.80
C ASP A 441 6.14 12.02 -6.80
N PHE A 442 5.49 12.20 -7.96
CA PHE A 442 4.08 11.92 -8.09
C PHE A 442 3.77 10.44 -7.77
N ASP A 443 4.54 9.51 -8.31
CA ASP A 443 4.32 8.10 -8.05
C ASP A 443 4.67 7.72 -6.60
N ARG A 444 5.78 8.20 -6.02
CA ARG A 444 6.18 7.93 -4.63
C ARG A 444 5.18 8.44 -3.60
N LEU A 445 4.61 9.63 -3.81
CA LEU A 445 3.77 10.30 -2.82
C LEU A 445 2.28 10.02 -2.99
N HIS A 446 1.85 9.62 -4.19
CA HIS A 446 0.43 9.47 -4.46
C HIS A 446 0.07 8.05 -4.93
N LYS A 447 0.81 7.51 -5.91
CA LYS A 447 0.45 6.24 -6.53
C LYS A 447 0.97 5.03 -5.75
N LEU A 448 2.24 5.03 -5.36
CA LEU A 448 2.83 3.94 -4.59
C LEU A 448 2.09 3.67 -3.27
N PRO A 449 1.83 4.68 -2.43
CA PRO A 449 1.09 4.46 -1.18
C PRO A 449 -0.33 3.97 -1.41
N SER A 450 -1.07 4.61 -2.30
CA SER A 450 -2.51 4.37 -2.47
C SER A 450 -2.81 3.10 -3.27
N LEU A 451 -2.04 2.84 -4.34
CA LEU A 451 -2.31 1.73 -5.26
C LEU A 451 -1.58 0.45 -4.84
N ASN A 452 -0.28 0.54 -4.53
CA ASN A 452 0.55 -0.63 -4.31
C ASN A 452 0.66 -1.00 -2.83
N LEU A 453 1.13 -0.08 -1.97
CA LEU A 453 1.42 -0.40 -0.56
C LEU A 453 0.14 -0.69 0.24
N ARG A 454 -0.92 0.11 0.06
CA ARG A 454 -2.22 -0.14 0.70
C ARG A 454 -2.80 -1.50 0.28
N LYS A 455 -2.81 -1.81 -1.02
CA LYS A 455 -3.22 -3.12 -1.54
C LYS A 455 -2.39 -4.25 -0.92
N LEU A 456 -1.07 -4.07 -0.89
CA LEU A 456 -0.15 -5.04 -0.33
C LEU A 456 -0.43 -5.31 1.14
N ASP A 457 -0.57 -4.24 1.95
CA ASP A 457 -0.86 -4.33 3.38
C ASP A 457 -2.21 -5.02 3.64
N HIS A 458 -3.27 -4.62 2.93
CA HIS A 458 -4.60 -5.19 3.15
C HIS A 458 -4.65 -6.68 2.76
N LEU A 459 -4.16 -7.03 1.56
CA LEU A 459 -4.22 -8.41 1.07
C LEU A 459 -3.34 -9.38 1.86
N SER A 460 -2.16 -8.95 2.27
CA SER A 460 -1.26 -9.79 3.07
C SER A 460 -1.80 -9.98 4.49
N MET A 461 -2.28 -8.90 5.10
CA MET A 461 -2.82 -8.96 6.46
C MET A 461 -4.17 -9.68 6.55
N ALA A 462 -4.97 -9.70 5.49
CA ALA A 462 -6.16 -10.57 5.43
C ALA A 462 -5.82 -12.06 5.62
N HIS A 463 -4.55 -12.44 5.45
CA HIS A 463 -4.01 -13.77 5.68
C HIS A 463 -3.00 -13.84 6.82
N ALA A 464 -2.95 -12.82 7.69
CA ALA A 464 -1.98 -12.74 8.80
C ALA A 464 -0.52 -12.90 8.34
N VAL A 465 -0.15 -12.27 7.21
CA VAL A 465 1.21 -12.20 6.68
C VAL A 465 1.69 -10.76 6.69
N GLU A 466 2.84 -10.50 7.31
CA GLU A 466 3.50 -9.19 7.29
C GLU A 466 4.36 -9.05 6.04
N CYS A 467 4.04 -8.07 5.18
CA CYS A 467 4.91 -7.72 4.06
C CYS A 467 5.99 -6.72 4.48
N ARG A 468 7.23 -7.00 4.09
CA ARG A 468 8.41 -6.13 4.25
C ARG A 468 8.88 -5.63 2.89
N VAL A 469 9.09 -4.32 2.80
CA VAL A 469 9.37 -3.60 1.53
C VAL A 469 10.71 -2.87 1.61
N PRO A 470 11.85 -3.54 1.42
CA PRO A 470 13.19 -2.93 1.58
C PRO A 470 13.41 -1.72 0.68
N TYR A 471 12.85 -1.71 -0.54
CA TYR A 471 12.96 -0.57 -1.46
C TYR A 471 12.21 0.69 -1.00
N CYS A 472 11.33 0.56 -0.02
CA CYS A 472 10.56 1.67 0.55
C CYS A 472 11.17 2.25 1.83
N GLN A 473 12.35 1.79 2.25
CA GLN A 473 12.99 2.33 3.44
C GLN A 473 13.53 3.75 3.22
N PRO A 474 13.53 4.61 4.25
CA PRO A 474 13.93 6.01 4.12
C PRO A 474 15.33 6.19 3.51
N ALA A 475 16.31 5.37 3.88
CA ALA A 475 17.67 5.46 3.37
C ALA A 475 17.75 5.10 1.88
N VAL A 476 16.99 4.08 1.42
CA VAL A 476 16.91 3.71 -0.01
C VAL A 476 16.22 4.82 -0.81
N THR A 477 15.13 5.39 -0.27
CA THR A 477 14.46 6.55 -0.87
C THR A 477 15.41 7.74 -0.97
N GLY A 478 16.28 7.92 0.02
CA GLY A 478 17.33 8.95 0.04
C GLY A 478 18.30 8.83 -1.12
N ILE A 479 18.88 7.66 -1.32
CA ILE A 479 19.76 7.38 -2.45
C ILE A 479 19.01 7.56 -3.78
N ALA A 480 17.80 7.04 -3.89
CA ALA A 480 17.00 7.14 -5.10
C ALA A 480 16.71 8.59 -5.51
N ARG A 481 16.44 9.47 -4.54
CA ARG A 481 16.21 10.91 -4.80
C ARG A 481 17.48 11.66 -5.20
N GLN A 482 18.61 11.29 -4.62
CA GLN A 482 19.90 11.93 -4.92
C GLN A 482 20.54 11.42 -6.21
N ALA A 483 20.20 10.21 -6.66
CA ALA A 483 20.76 9.64 -7.89
C ALA A 483 20.35 10.48 -9.12
N PRO A 484 21.29 10.83 -10.01
CA PRO A 484 20.99 11.51 -11.26
C PRO A 484 20.00 10.73 -12.15
N ASP A 485 19.21 11.43 -12.94
CA ASP A 485 18.24 10.83 -13.86
C ASP A 485 18.85 9.74 -14.74
N ALA A 486 20.05 9.98 -15.28
CA ALA A 486 20.76 9.04 -16.14
C ALA A 486 21.14 7.72 -15.45
N LEU A 487 21.23 7.69 -14.11
CA LEU A 487 21.41 6.47 -13.34
C LEU A 487 20.09 5.71 -13.10
N LYS A 488 18.95 6.36 -13.29
CA LYS A 488 17.62 5.76 -13.18
C LYS A 488 17.10 5.32 -14.53
N VAL A 489 16.99 6.27 -15.48
CA VAL A 489 16.47 6.03 -16.84
C VAL A 489 17.43 6.64 -17.85
N ASP A 490 17.97 5.82 -18.75
CA ASP A 490 18.86 6.22 -19.82
C ASP A 490 18.34 5.62 -21.14
N GLY A 491 17.66 6.43 -21.93
CA GLY A 491 16.99 5.97 -23.14
C GLY A 491 15.98 4.86 -22.86
N SER A 492 16.20 3.67 -23.36
CA SER A 492 15.37 2.50 -23.12
C SER A 492 15.72 1.75 -21.82
N ARG A 493 16.89 2.00 -21.23
CA ARG A 493 17.37 1.34 -20.01
C ARG A 493 16.70 1.98 -18.80
N ARG A 494 16.04 1.16 -17.99
CA ARG A 494 15.29 1.55 -16.78
C ARG A 494 15.96 0.94 -15.56
N LYS A 495 15.84 1.59 -14.38
CA LYS A 495 16.48 1.16 -13.11
C LYS A 495 17.98 0.91 -13.27
N ARG A 496 18.67 1.71 -14.06
CA ARG A 496 20.08 1.45 -14.41
C ARG A 496 20.94 1.20 -13.16
N ILE A 497 20.90 2.10 -12.18
CA ILE A 497 21.67 1.95 -10.95
C ILE A 497 21.32 0.65 -10.18
N LEU A 498 20.06 0.22 -10.18
CA LEU A 498 19.65 -1.02 -9.51
C LEU A 498 20.11 -2.25 -10.30
N TRP A 499 20.11 -2.20 -11.65
CA TRP A 499 20.72 -3.24 -12.48
C TRP A 499 22.22 -3.39 -12.22
N ASP A 500 22.93 -2.27 -12.15
CA ASP A 500 24.37 -2.28 -11.91
C ASP A 500 24.68 -2.74 -10.46
N ALA A 501 23.88 -2.33 -9.48
CA ALA A 501 23.98 -2.79 -8.09
C ALA A 501 23.68 -4.29 -7.92
N GLY A 502 22.66 -4.79 -8.63
CA GLY A 502 22.18 -6.17 -8.55
C GLY A 502 22.85 -7.14 -9.50
N ALA A 503 23.82 -6.69 -10.32
CA ALA A 503 24.38 -7.49 -11.42
C ALA A 503 24.93 -8.86 -10.99
N GLU A 504 25.52 -8.94 -9.81
CA GLU A 504 26.07 -10.17 -9.22
C GLU A 504 25.08 -10.92 -8.30
N LEU A 505 23.89 -10.36 -8.11
CA LEU A 505 22.83 -10.92 -7.25
C LEU A 505 21.70 -11.57 -8.05
N VAL A 506 21.81 -11.61 -9.38
CA VAL A 506 20.79 -12.21 -10.24
C VAL A 506 21.40 -13.14 -11.28
N PRO A 507 20.71 -14.23 -11.68
CA PRO A 507 21.22 -15.14 -12.70
C PRO A 507 21.30 -14.47 -14.08
N PRO A 508 22.15 -14.99 -15.00
CA PRO A 508 22.28 -14.47 -16.36
C PRO A 508 20.95 -14.43 -17.13
N SER A 509 20.06 -15.39 -16.92
CA SER A 509 18.73 -15.46 -17.53
C SER A 509 17.87 -14.24 -17.16
N VAL A 510 17.90 -13.81 -15.92
CA VAL A 510 17.20 -12.60 -15.43
C VAL A 510 17.87 -11.33 -15.93
N ARG A 511 19.22 -11.30 -15.94
CA ARG A 511 19.98 -10.13 -16.37
C ARG A 511 19.73 -9.74 -17.83
N ASN A 512 19.53 -10.73 -18.69
CA ASN A 512 19.47 -10.55 -20.15
C ASN A 512 18.04 -10.51 -20.71
N ARG A 513 17.01 -10.49 -19.83
CA ARG A 513 15.61 -10.45 -20.26
C ARG A 513 15.03 -9.04 -20.25
N ASP A 514 14.03 -8.83 -21.10
CA ASP A 514 13.17 -7.66 -21.01
C ASP A 514 12.30 -7.73 -19.75
N LYS A 515 12.12 -6.56 -19.11
CA LYS A 515 11.23 -6.49 -17.95
C LYS A 515 9.79 -6.80 -18.34
N GLN A 516 9.19 -7.78 -17.65
CA GLN A 516 7.75 -8.00 -17.62
C GLN A 516 7.17 -7.51 -16.27
N PRO A 517 5.99 -6.89 -16.26
CA PRO A 517 5.31 -6.54 -15.01
C PRO A 517 4.71 -7.80 -14.39
N PHE A 518 4.77 -7.92 -13.06
CA PHE A 518 3.93 -8.88 -12.34
C PHE A 518 2.46 -8.55 -12.64
N THR A 519 1.74 -9.47 -13.26
CA THR A 519 0.38 -9.20 -13.75
C THR A 519 -0.51 -10.43 -13.65
N PHE A 520 -1.81 -10.20 -13.62
CA PHE A 520 -2.84 -11.21 -13.86
C PHE A 520 -3.30 -11.09 -15.33
N PRO A 521 -3.39 -12.19 -16.09
CA PRO A 521 -3.71 -12.14 -17.52
C PRO A 521 -5.21 -11.90 -17.77
N VAL A 522 -5.71 -10.74 -17.31
CA VAL A 522 -7.13 -10.37 -17.36
C VAL A 522 -7.72 -10.47 -18.76
N GLY A 523 -6.96 -10.07 -19.79
CA GLY A 523 -7.42 -10.18 -21.19
C GLY A 523 -7.64 -11.60 -21.68
N THR A 524 -7.01 -12.60 -21.04
CA THR A 524 -7.25 -14.03 -21.35
C THR A 524 -8.51 -14.53 -20.65
N TYR A 525 -8.61 -14.27 -19.34
CA TYR A 525 -9.72 -14.78 -18.52
C TYR A 525 -11.03 -14.00 -18.65
N MET A 526 -11.01 -12.83 -19.29
CA MET A 526 -12.22 -12.06 -19.62
C MET A 526 -12.73 -12.32 -21.05
N LYS A 527 -12.18 -13.29 -21.77
CA LYS A 527 -12.71 -13.67 -23.11
C LYS A 527 -14.09 -14.30 -22.98
N PRO A 528 -15.01 -14.03 -23.92
CA PRO A 528 -16.30 -14.69 -23.96
C PRO A 528 -16.18 -16.22 -23.90
N GLY A 529 -16.96 -16.85 -23.01
CA GLY A 529 -16.94 -18.29 -22.76
C GLY A 529 -16.01 -18.75 -21.62
N THR A 530 -15.23 -17.86 -21.01
CA THR A 530 -14.46 -18.17 -19.80
C THR A 530 -15.29 -17.96 -18.54
N LYS A 531 -14.92 -18.62 -17.44
CA LYS A 531 -15.64 -18.53 -16.16
C LYS A 531 -15.63 -17.12 -15.56
N LEU A 532 -14.52 -16.39 -15.72
CA LEU A 532 -14.43 -15.01 -15.22
C LEU A 532 -15.28 -14.05 -16.05
N TRP A 533 -15.37 -14.26 -17.38
CA TRP A 533 -16.26 -13.49 -18.24
C TRP A 533 -17.74 -13.70 -17.86
N GLU A 534 -18.16 -14.97 -17.70
CA GLU A 534 -19.52 -15.31 -17.30
C GLU A 534 -19.89 -14.60 -15.98
N PHE A 535 -19.00 -14.67 -14.99
CA PHE A 535 -19.18 -14.00 -13.71
C PHE A 535 -19.24 -12.47 -13.84
N ALA A 536 -18.31 -11.86 -14.59
CA ALA A 536 -18.28 -10.42 -14.79
C ALA A 536 -19.52 -9.91 -15.54
N ALA A 537 -20.00 -10.66 -16.56
CA ALA A 537 -21.23 -10.32 -17.29
C ALA A 537 -22.46 -10.38 -16.37
N ASP A 538 -22.55 -11.36 -15.49
CA ASP A 538 -23.63 -11.47 -14.51
C ASP A 538 -23.62 -10.28 -13.55
N VAL A 539 -22.47 -9.96 -12.91
CA VAL A 539 -22.30 -8.82 -12.00
C VAL A 539 -22.64 -7.48 -12.68
N LEU A 540 -22.33 -7.33 -13.97
CA LEU A 540 -22.48 -6.07 -14.71
C LEU A 540 -23.78 -5.98 -15.54
N THR A 541 -24.67 -6.95 -15.46
CA THR A 541 -25.96 -6.92 -16.21
C THR A 541 -26.88 -5.82 -15.67
N ASP A 542 -26.97 -5.66 -14.34
CA ASP A 542 -27.73 -4.59 -13.68
C ASP A 542 -26.96 -4.05 -12.46
N PRO A 543 -25.84 -3.32 -12.68
CA PRO A 543 -24.96 -2.91 -11.59
C PRO A 543 -25.55 -1.76 -10.79
N ARG A 544 -25.45 -1.85 -9.46
CA ARG A 544 -25.93 -0.84 -8.48
C ARG A 544 -25.28 0.53 -8.68
N ILE A 545 -24.02 0.56 -9.13
CA ILE A 545 -23.32 1.83 -9.42
C ILE A 545 -24.03 2.65 -10.52
N CYS A 546 -24.80 2.00 -11.40
CA CYS A 546 -25.59 2.70 -12.41
C CYS A 546 -26.88 3.29 -11.82
N SER A 547 -27.51 2.60 -10.86
CA SER A 547 -28.72 3.10 -10.18
C SER A 547 -28.41 4.27 -9.24
N SER A 548 -27.16 4.42 -8.80
CA SER A 548 -26.70 5.60 -8.02
C SER A 548 -26.51 6.89 -8.83
N GLY A 549 -26.70 6.82 -10.15
CA GLY A 549 -26.59 8.00 -11.01
C GLY A 549 -25.16 8.40 -11.42
N PHE A 550 -24.13 7.67 -11.03
CA PHE A 550 -22.75 7.95 -11.44
C PHE A 550 -22.45 7.48 -12.86
N LEU A 551 -22.79 6.24 -13.16
CA LEU A 551 -22.49 5.62 -14.45
C LEU A 551 -23.76 5.28 -15.24
N SER A 552 -23.62 5.31 -16.57
CA SER A 552 -24.71 4.98 -17.51
C SER A 552 -24.86 3.47 -17.68
N GLY A 553 -25.97 2.89 -17.22
CA GLY A 553 -26.26 1.47 -17.42
C GLY A 553 -26.36 1.06 -18.90
N SER A 554 -26.81 1.95 -19.79
CA SER A 554 -26.79 1.68 -21.23
C SER A 554 -25.36 1.60 -21.78
N ALA A 555 -24.45 2.42 -21.29
CA ALA A 555 -23.04 2.38 -21.67
C ALA A 555 -22.37 1.09 -21.19
N VAL A 556 -22.61 0.65 -19.95
CA VAL A 556 -22.08 -0.61 -19.42
C VAL A 556 -22.56 -1.81 -20.26
N ARG A 557 -23.87 -1.87 -20.59
CA ARG A 557 -24.39 -2.92 -21.48
C ARG A 557 -23.79 -2.87 -22.88
N THR A 558 -23.50 -1.67 -23.38
CA THR A 558 -22.83 -1.53 -24.69
C THR A 558 -21.41 -2.09 -24.64
N LEU A 559 -20.64 -1.77 -23.59
CA LEU A 559 -19.27 -2.30 -23.37
C LEU A 559 -19.28 -3.84 -23.32
N LEU A 560 -20.22 -4.45 -22.60
CA LEU A 560 -20.39 -5.91 -22.55
C LEU A 560 -20.65 -6.48 -23.95
N THR A 561 -21.56 -5.84 -24.71
CA THR A 561 -21.91 -6.29 -26.05
C THR A 561 -20.77 -6.16 -27.06
N GLU A 562 -20.03 -5.06 -27.01
CA GLU A 562 -18.84 -4.80 -27.84
C GLU A 562 -17.74 -5.80 -27.53
N HIS A 563 -17.49 -6.06 -26.23
CA HIS A 563 -16.49 -7.03 -25.80
C HIS A 563 -16.84 -8.45 -26.26
N ALA A 564 -18.10 -8.85 -26.14
CA ALA A 564 -18.59 -10.15 -26.63
C ALA A 564 -18.42 -10.31 -28.13
N LYS A 565 -18.37 -9.19 -28.90
CA LYS A 565 -18.16 -9.18 -30.36
C LYS A 565 -16.69 -9.03 -30.77
N GLY A 566 -15.75 -8.99 -29.79
CA GLY A 566 -14.31 -8.99 -30.06
C GLY A 566 -13.60 -7.62 -29.89
N THR A 567 -14.30 -6.55 -29.49
CA THR A 567 -13.64 -5.30 -29.11
C THR A 567 -13.11 -5.43 -27.68
N ASP A 568 -11.79 -5.28 -27.48
CA ASP A 568 -11.19 -5.50 -26.17
C ASP A 568 -11.53 -4.40 -25.16
N HIS A 569 -12.41 -4.69 -24.22
CA HIS A 569 -12.76 -3.88 -23.04
C HIS A 569 -12.39 -4.58 -21.72
N ALA A 570 -11.59 -5.66 -21.74
CA ALA A 570 -11.35 -6.52 -20.58
C ALA A 570 -10.92 -5.73 -19.32
N ARG A 571 -10.00 -4.76 -19.48
CA ARG A 571 -9.49 -3.96 -18.34
C ARG A 571 -10.56 -3.05 -17.75
N LEU A 572 -11.40 -2.44 -18.57
CA LEU A 572 -12.48 -1.57 -18.11
C LEU A 572 -13.59 -2.38 -17.44
N LEU A 573 -14.00 -3.51 -18.05
CA LEU A 573 -15.00 -4.40 -17.47
C LEU A 573 -14.53 -5.03 -16.15
N TRP A 574 -13.24 -5.39 -16.04
CA TRP A 574 -12.62 -5.80 -14.77
C TRP A 574 -12.79 -4.73 -13.71
N ALA A 575 -12.44 -3.48 -14.04
CA ALA A 575 -12.54 -2.38 -13.09
C ALA A 575 -13.97 -2.09 -12.66
N LEU A 576 -14.93 -2.14 -13.60
CA LEU A 576 -16.35 -1.94 -13.28
C LEU A 576 -16.89 -3.08 -12.39
N MET A 577 -16.49 -4.32 -12.63
CA MET A 577 -16.83 -5.47 -11.79
C MET A 577 -16.28 -5.32 -10.38
N VAL A 578 -15.00 -4.96 -10.22
CA VAL A 578 -14.40 -4.72 -8.91
C VAL A 578 -15.09 -3.56 -8.20
N LEU A 579 -15.41 -2.48 -8.91
CA LEU A 579 -16.16 -1.35 -8.38
C LEU A 579 -17.51 -1.79 -7.82
N GLU A 580 -18.30 -2.53 -8.60
CA GLU A 580 -19.61 -3.03 -8.21
C GLU A 580 -19.55 -3.93 -6.97
N LEU A 581 -18.58 -4.84 -6.93
CA LEU A 581 -18.34 -5.73 -5.79
C LEU A 581 -17.86 -4.99 -4.54
N SER A 582 -17.25 -3.81 -4.69
CA SER A 582 -16.78 -2.97 -3.57
C SER A 582 -17.90 -2.12 -2.95
N LEU A 583 -19.06 -2.03 -3.59
CA LEU A 583 -20.18 -1.26 -3.04
C LEU A 583 -20.72 -1.91 -1.77
N PRO A 584 -21.08 -1.13 -0.75
CA PRO A 584 -21.66 -1.65 0.48
C PRO A 584 -22.97 -2.40 0.17
N SER A 585 -23.22 -3.48 0.94
CA SER A 585 -24.47 -4.24 0.85
C SER A 585 -25.62 -3.32 1.23
N ALA A 586 -26.59 -3.15 0.34
CA ALA A 586 -27.80 -2.33 0.39
C ALA A 586 -27.98 -1.46 1.65
N GLY A 587 -27.95 -0.13 1.50
CA GLY A 587 -28.31 0.76 2.60
C GLY A 587 -28.07 2.25 2.38
N SER A 588 -27.26 2.68 1.48
CA SER A 588 -27.11 4.12 1.20
C SER A 588 -26.25 4.36 -0.04
N LEU A 589 -26.86 4.17 -1.20
CA LEU A 589 -26.43 4.92 -2.38
C LEU A 589 -27.22 6.24 -2.33
N PRO A 590 -26.58 7.43 -2.48
CA PRO A 590 -27.25 8.70 -2.41
C PRO A 590 -28.31 8.88 -3.46
#